data_46d325e3272a4681bdd44455aa6216ff
#
_entry.id   46d325e3272a4681bdd44455aa6216ff
#
_cell.length_a   1.000
_cell.length_b   1.000
_cell.length_c   1.000
_cell.angle_alpha   90.00
_cell.angle_beta   90.00
_cell.angle_gamma   90.00
#
_symmetry.space_group_name_H-M   'P 1'
#
loop_
_entity.id
_entity.type
_entity.pdbx_description
1 polymer ?
#
loop_
_entity_poly.entity_id
_entity_poly.type
_entity_poly.pdbx_seq_one_letter_code
_entity_poly.pdbx_strand_id
1 'polypeptide(L)'
;MKRLIILIVLLTGALWNVSAQERLRPTHTSTTKSDEIKSFITQMYNNKLYEDYDFLRKHCSSGLLKKLQDAYPYDTDGIAYATWLFRSSQQDSKPEADDKTIMLEIKADGDWFVYTALDMGWEFTNRIKITNKDGEIIIEDICAVKE
;
A
#
# COMPACT_ATOMS: atom_id res chain seq x y z
N MET A 1 -17.59 63.83 62.40
CA MET A 1 -18.13 62.46 62.35
C MET A 1 -17.91 61.90 60.97
N LYS A 2 -16.87 61.09 60.80
CA LYS A 2 -16.45 60.55 59.48
C LYS A 2 -16.97 59.14 59.45
N ARG A 3 -17.89 58.85 58.52
CA ARG A 3 -18.37 57.49 58.26
C ARG A 3 -17.45 56.79 57.30
N LEU A 4 -16.73 55.82 57.81
CA LEU A 4 -15.88 54.94 57.01
C LEU A 4 -16.78 53.88 56.32
N ILE A 5 -16.91 53.96 55.01
CA ILE A 5 -17.59 52.93 54.22
C ILE A 5 -16.53 51.90 53.84
N ILE A 6 -16.63 50.74 54.51
CA ILE A 6 -15.79 49.61 54.16
C ILE A 6 -16.46 48.91 52.98
N LEU A 7 -15.88 49.04 51.81
CA LEU A 7 -16.29 48.32 50.61
C LEU A 7 -15.69 46.90 50.64
N ILE A 8 -16.53 45.94 51.03
CA ILE A 8 -16.15 44.53 50.95
C ILE A 8 -16.30 44.11 49.50
N VAL A 9 -15.18 44.03 48.81
CA VAL A 9 -15.14 43.40 47.51
C VAL A 9 -15.11 41.89 47.69
N LEU A 10 -16.29 41.29 47.57
CA LEU A 10 -16.40 39.84 47.46
C LEU A 10 -15.82 39.39 46.13
N LEU A 11 -14.56 38.98 46.16
CA LEU A 11 -13.95 38.23 45.10
C LEU A 11 -14.59 36.84 45.05
N THR A 12 -15.70 36.75 44.36
CA THR A 12 -16.21 35.42 43.93
C THR A 12 -15.25 34.86 42.91
N GLY A 13 -14.34 34.04 43.38
CA GLY A 13 -13.49 33.23 42.56
C GLY A 13 -14.36 32.32 41.70
N ALA A 14 -14.61 32.72 40.47
CA ALA A 14 -15.16 31.84 39.45
C ALA A 14 -14.08 30.79 39.20
N LEU A 15 -14.25 29.65 39.85
CA LEU A 15 -13.58 28.41 39.47
C LEU A 15 -14.01 28.10 38.05
N TRP A 16 -13.23 28.57 37.14
CA TRP A 16 -13.30 28.10 35.76
C TRP A 16 -12.86 26.65 35.79
N ASN A 17 -13.85 25.75 35.87
CA ASN A 17 -13.69 24.39 35.45
C ASN A 17 -13.30 24.44 33.97
N VAL A 18 -12.01 24.53 33.74
CA VAL A 18 -11.41 24.15 32.44
C VAL A 18 -11.58 22.63 32.39
N SER A 19 -12.78 22.21 32.01
CA SER A 19 -12.94 20.88 31.42
C SER A 19 -11.94 20.84 30.33
N ALA A 20 -10.83 20.17 30.58
CA ALA A 20 -9.92 19.70 29.53
C ALA A 20 -10.77 18.78 28.65
N GLN A 21 -11.48 19.41 27.72
CA GLN A 21 -12.01 18.75 26.57
C GLN A 21 -10.77 18.37 25.80
N GLU A 22 -10.24 17.22 26.15
CA GLU A 22 -9.25 16.50 25.40
C GLU A 22 -9.86 16.33 24.03
N ARG A 23 -9.64 17.34 23.19
CA ARG A 23 -9.93 17.25 21.78
C ARG A 23 -9.14 16.05 21.35
N LEU A 24 -9.85 14.94 21.15
CA LEU A 24 -9.39 13.82 20.33
C LEU A 24 -8.97 14.46 19.01
N ARG A 25 -7.71 14.93 18.96
CA ARG A 25 -7.07 15.18 17.67
C ARG A 25 -7.18 13.84 16.97
N PRO A 26 -7.79 13.79 15.79
CA PRO A 26 -7.62 12.59 14.98
C PRO A 26 -6.12 12.42 14.92
N THR A 27 -5.62 11.35 15.52
CA THR A 27 -4.27 10.87 15.31
C THR A 27 -4.24 10.61 13.81
N HIS A 28 -3.76 11.60 13.06
CA HIS A 28 -3.22 11.35 11.73
C HIS A 28 -2.09 10.36 11.99
N THR A 29 -2.44 9.08 11.95
CA THR A 29 -1.46 8.03 11.85
C THR A 29 -0.70 8.38 10.58
N SER A 30 0.48 8.94 10.71
CA SER A 30 1.33 9.22 9.56
C SER A 30 1.67 7.86 8.98
N THR A 31 0.89 7.45 7.99
CA THR A 31 1.14 6.25 7.22
C THR A 31 2.58 6.36 6.72
N THR A 32 3.41 5.40 7.09
CA THR A 32 4.79 5.42 6.64
C THR A 32 4.82 5.18 5.12
N LYS A 33 5.83 5.68 4.45
CA LYS A 33 6.04 5.42 3.01
C LYS A 33 6.02 3.92 2.70
N SER A 34 6.51 3.10 3.64
CA SER A 34 6.46 1.64 3.55
C SER A 34 5.02 1.10 3.61
N ASP A 35 4.17 1.67 4.46
CA ASP A 35 2.78 1.21 4.60
C ASP A 35 1.95 1.58 3.36
N GLU A 36 2.23 2.72 2.74
CA GLU A 36 1.61 3.12 1.46
C GLU A 36 1.96 2.11 0.36
N ILE A 37 3.24 1.72 0.26
CA ILE A 37 3.68 0.73 -0.73
C ILE A 37 3.05 -0.65 -0.45
N LYS A 38 2.99 -1.10 0.80
CA LYS A 38 2.33 -2.35 1.15
C LYS A 38 0.85 -2.35 0.80
N SER A 39 0.16 -1.23 1.07
CA SER A 39 -1.24 -1.06 0.68
C SER A 39 -1.42 -1.11 -0.83
N PHE A 40 -0.55 -0.46 -1.58
CA PHE A 40 -0.55 -0.48 -3.04
C PHE A 40 -0.37 -1.91 -3.59
N ILE A 41 0.62 -2.67 -3.09
CA ILE A 41 0.84 -4.07 -3.48
C ILE A 41 -0.40 -4.90 -3.18
N THR A 42 -0.97 -4.77 -1.99
CA THR A 42 -2.17 -5.50 -1.59
C THR A 42 -3.35 -5.21 -2.53
N GLN A 43 -3.59 -3.94 -2.85
CA GLN A 43 -4.66 -3.53 -3.77
C GLN A 43 -4.42 -4.05 -5.20
N MET A 44 -3.19 -3.98 -5.67
CA MET A 44 -2.81 -4.48 -7.00
C MET A 44 -3.14 -5.96 -7.15
N TYR A 45 -2.84 -6.78 -6.13
CA TYR A 45 -3.13 -8.22 -6.17
C TYR A 45 -4.61 -8.53 -5.94
N ASN A 46 -5.23 -7.95 -4.94
CA ASN A 46 -6.64 -8.25 -4.61
C ASN A 46 -7.60 -7.85 -5.74
N ASN A 47 -7.24 -6.86 -6.54
CA ASN A 47 -8.04 -6.40 -7.68
C ASN A 47 -7.48 -6.86 -9.04
N LYS A 48 -6.46 -7.70 -9.06
CA LYS A 48 -5.77 -8.18 -10.28
C LYS A 48 -5.33 -7.06 -11.23
N LEU A 49 -4.96 -5.90 -10.70
CA LEU A 49 -4.58 -4.73 -11.50
C LEU A 49 -3.33 -4.99 -12.36
N TYR A 50 -2.51 -5.97 -12.00
CA TYR A 50 -1.37 -6.39 -12.81
C TYR A 50 -1.78 -7.02 -14.17
N GLU A 51 -3.05 -7.35 -14.38
CA GLU A 51 -3.60 -7.81 -15.66
C GLU A 51 -4.08 -6.64 -16.53
N ASP A 52 -4.25 -5.45 -15.97
CA ASP A 52 -4.65 -4.23 -16.67
C ASP A 52 -3.44 -3.52 -17.28
N TYR A 53 -3.39 -3.47 -18.61
CA TYR A 53 -2.29 -2.84 -19.34
C TYR A 53 -2.20 -1.32 -19.15
N ASP A 54 -3.31 -0.63 -18.89
CA ASP A 54 -3.29 0.80 -18.57
C ASP A 54 -2.70 1.04 -17.19
N PHE A 55 -3.04 0.18 -16.23
CA PHE A 55 -2.39 0.19 -14.92
C PHE A 55 -0.89 -0.06 -15.03
N LEU A 56 -0.47 -1.08 -15.79
CA LEU A 56 0.95 -1.37 -15.98
C LEU A 56 1.69 -0.20 -16.63
N ARG A 57 1.15 0.39 -17.69
CA ARG A 57 1.75 1.55 -18.36
C ARG A 57 1.89 2.76 -17.44
N LYS A 58 0.97 2.92 -16.50
CA LYS A 58 1.00 4.02 -15.53
C LYS A 58 1.97 3.79 -14.39
N HIS A 59 2.05 2.55 -13.90
CA HIS A 59 2.75 2.23 -12.65
C HIS A 59 4.04 1.44 -12.81
N CYS A 60 4.39 0.97 -14.00
CA CYS A 60 5.66 0.30 -14.24
C CYS A 60 6.68 1.24 -14.88
N SER A 61 7.95 1.10 -14.50
CA SER A 61 9.04 1.76 -15.17
C SER A 61 9.16 1.28 -16.63
N SER A 62 9.74 2.11 -17.48
CA SER A 62 10.00 1.71 -18.89
C SER A 62 10.87 0.45 -18.99
N GLY A 63 11.80 0.27 -18.04
CA GLY A 63 12.63 -0.94 -17.96
C GLY A 63 11.82 -2.19 -17.66
N LEU A 64 10.87 -2.10 -16.72
CA LEU A 64 9.99 -3.21 -16.38
C LEU A 64 9.01 -3.50 -17.53
N LEU A 65 8.41 -2.48 -18.14
CA LEU A 65 7.53 -2.66 -19.29
C LEU A 65 8.24 -3.40 -20.44
N LYS A 66 9.47 -2.99 -20.72
CA LYS A 66 10.28 -3.70 -21.72
C LYS A 66 10.55 -5.16 -21.32
N LYS A 67 10.89 -5.43 -20.07
CA LYS A 67 11.08 -6.79 -19.54
C LYS A 67 9.83 -7.65 -19.73
N LEU A 68 8.65 -7.08 -19.43
CA LEU A 68 7.37 -7.77 -19.60
C LEU A 68 7.05 -8.06 -21.07
N GLN A 69 7.36 -7.12 -21.97
CA GLN A 69 7.21 -7.33 -23.42
C GLN A 69 8.17 -8.39 -23.92
N ASP A 70 9.45 -8.29 -23.59
CA ASP A 70 10.48 -9.26 -24.04
C ASP A 70 10.19 -10.68 -23.53
N ALA A 71 9.53 -10.80 -22.38
CA ALA A 71 9.12 -12.08 -21.81
C ALA A 71 7.86 -12.68 -22.47
N TYR A 72 7.13 -11.93 -23.30
CA TYR A 72 5.94 -12.39 -23.99
C TYR A 72 6.28 -12.91 -25.41
N PRO A 73 6.46 -14.24 -25.59
CA PRO A 73 7.02 -14.78 -26.84
C PRO A 73 6.05 -14.81 -28.02
N TYR A 74 4.76 -14.53 -27.76
CA TYR A 74 3.70 -14.66 -28.76
C TYR A 74 3.22 -13.32 -29.33
N ASP A 75 3.79 -12.22 -28.88
CA ASP A 75 3.43 -10.89 -29.34
C ASP A 75 4.33 -10.44 -30.48
N THR A 76 3.77 -10.37 -31.67
CA THR A 76 4.47 -9.86 -32.87
C THR A 76 4.41 -8.34 -32.97
N ASP A 77 3.48 -7.69 -32.27
CA ASP A 77 3.21 -6.26 -32.39
C ASP A 77 3.85 -5.45 -31.23
N GLY A 78 4.44 -6.12 -30.24
CA GLY A 78 5.14 -5.50 -29.11
C GLY A 78 4.23 -4.73 -28.15
N ILE A 79 2.95 -5.11 -28.05
CA ILE A 79 1.95 -4.44 -27.21
C ILE A 79 1.52 -5.26 -25.99
N ALA A 80 1.80 -6.56 -25.98
CA ALA A 80 1.41 -7.43 -24.88
C ALA A 80 2.48 -7.50 -23.79
N TYR A 81 2.04 -7.75 -22.57
CA TYR A 81 2.88 -7.87 -21.40
C TYR A 81 2.74 -9.24 -20.75
N ALA A 82 3.86 -9.83 -20.33
CA ALA A 82 3.93 -11.09 -19.62
C ALA A 82 3.46 -10.93 -18.17
N THR A 83 2.15 -10.75 -17.96
CA THR A 83 1.55 -10.48 -16.66
C THR A 83 1.69 -11.64 -15.67
N TRP A 84 1.93 -12.86 -16.19
CA TRP A 84 2.21 -14.02 -15.35
C TRP A 84 3.49 -13.90 -14.50
N LEU A 85 4.39 -12.95 -14.81
CA LEU A 85 5.54 -12.67 -13.95
C LEU A 85 5.14 -12.10 -12.58
N PHE A 86 3.93 -11.58 -12.46
CA PHE A 86 3.36 -11.14 -11.19
C PHE A 86 2.70 -12.28 -10.39
N ARG A 87 2.49 -13.43 -11.01
CA ARG A 87 1.71 -14.54 -10.45
C ARG A 87 2.59 -15.71 -10.04
N SER A 88 1.95 -16.77 -9.56
CA SER A 88 2.58 -18.08 -9.42
C SER A 88 2.99 -18.64 -10.80
N SER A 89 3.98 -19.53 -10.81
CA SER A 89 4.36 -20.24 -12.03
C SER A 89 3.35 -21.32 -12.46
N GLN A 90 2.31 -21.54 -11.67
CA GLN A 90 1.28 -22.53 -11.94
C GLN A 90 0.26 -21.98 -12.95
N GLN A 91 -0.13 -22.81 -13.92
CA GLN A 91 -1.06 -22.43 -14.97
C GLN A 91 -2.50 -22.82 -14.63
N ASP A 92 -2.66 -23.90 -13.86
CA ASP A 92 -3.96 -24.44 -13.51
C ASP A 92 -4.31 -24.15 -12.05
N SER A 93 -5.59 -23.87 -11.78
CA SER A 93 -6.07 -23.74 -10.41
C SER A 93 -6.11 -25.11 -9.72
N LYS A 94 -5.90 -25.09 -8.39
CA LYS A 94 -6.19 -26.28 -7.59
C LYS A 94 -7.68 -26.59 -7.64
N PRO A 95 -8.05 -27.88 -7.52
CA PRO A 95 -9.46 -28.25 -7.35
C PRO A 95 -10.10 -27.44 -6.22
N GLU A 96 -11.31 -26.92 -6.44
CA GLU A 96 -12.08 -26.12 -5.47
C GLU A 96 -11.46 -24.75 -5.11
N ALA A 97 -10.40 -24.32 -5.77
CA ALA A 97 -9.83 -22.99 -5.55
C ALA A 97 -10.66 -21.92 -6.26
N ASP A 98 -10.92 -20.82 -5.54
CA ASP A 98 -11.46 -19.60 -6.13
C ASP A 98 -10.43 -18.97 -7.09
N ASP A 99 -10.92 -18.32 -8.14
CA ASP A 99 -10.09 -17.47 -9.02
C ASP A 99 -9.75 -16.13 -8.35
N LYS A 100 -9.26 -16.19 -7.13
CA LYS A 100 -8.86 -15.02 -6.34
C LYS A 100 -7.37 -15.08 -6.04
N THR A 101 -6.74 -13.93 -6.13
CA THR A 101 -5.42 -13.74 -5.56
C THR A 101 -5.56 -13.13 -4.18
N ILE A 102 -5.00 -13.76 -3.17
CA ILE A 102 -5.06 -13.32 -1.78
C ILE A 102 -3.66 -13.03 -1.28
N MET A 103 -3.41 -11.79 -0.90
CA MET A 103 -2.15 -11.40 -0.27
C MET A 103 -2.10 -11.96 1.16
N LEU A 104 -1.04 -12.74 1.47
CA LEU A 104 -0.82 -13.34 2.77
C LEU A 104 0.15 -12.50 3.61
N GLU A 105 1.27 -12.10 3.04
CA GLU A 105 2.32 -11.40 3.76
C GLU A 105 3.10 -10.46 2.83
N ILE A 106 3.54 -9.30 3.38
CA ILE A 106 4.46 -8.38 2.69
C ILE A 106 5.51 -7.92 3.70
N LYS A 107 6.79 -8.12 3.36
CA LYS A 107 7.95 -7.68 4.14
C LYS A 107 8.83 -6.75 3.32
N ALA A 108 9.31 -5.68 3.93
CA ALA A 108 10.37 -4.88 3.33
C ALA A 108 11.72 -5.62 3.44
N ASP A 109 12.50 -5.60 2.38
CA ASP A 109 13.82 -6.20 2.27
C ASP A 109 14.76 -5.26 1.48
N GLY A 110 15.35 -4.30 2.17
CA GLY A 110 16.12 -3.22 1.56
C GLY A 110 15.27 -2.38 0.60
N ASP A 111 15.65 -2.33 -0.67
CA ASP A 111 14.92 -1.64 -1.74
C ASP A 111 13.77 -2.46 -2.33
N TRP A 112 13.55 -3.66 -1.83
CA TRP A 112 12.56 -4.59 -2.31
C TRP A 112 11.47 -4.83 -1.27
N PHE A 113 10.35 -5.34 -1.75
CA PHE A 113 9.32 -5.96 -0.94
C PHE A 113 9.20 -7.41 -1.34
N VAL A 114 9.37 -8.31 -0.37
CA VAL A 114 9.09 -9.73 -0.53
C VAL A 114 7.64 -9.95 -0.12
N TYR A 115 6.86 -10.58 -0.96
CA TYR A 115 5.47 -10.87 -0.65
C TYR A 115 5.12 -12.31 -0.97
N THR A 116 4.22 -12.86 -0.15
CA THR A 116 3.65 -14.19 -0.33
C THR A 116 2.16 -14.04 -0.57
N ALA A 117 1.65 -14.72 -1.57
CA ALA A 117 0.23 -14.70 -1.91
C ALA A 117 -0.27 -16.08 -2.33
N LEU A 118 -1.59 -16.27 -2.25
CA LEU A 118 -2.29 -17.39 -2.89
C LEU A 118 -2.83 -16.92 -4.23
N ASP A 119 -2.58 -17.67 -5.28
CA ASP A 119 -3.14 -17.45 -6.60
C ASP A 119 -3.67 -18.78 -7.13
N MET A 120 -4.96 -18.84 -7.43
CA MET A 120 -5.64 -20.09 -7.85
C MET A 120 -5.39 -21.27 -6.88
N GLY A 121 -5.28 -20.97 -5.58
CA GLY A 121 -5.00 -21.95 -4.53
C GLY A 121 -3.51 -22.34 -4.36
N TRP A 122 -2.60 -21.79 -5.19
CA TRP A 122 -1.17 -22.01 -5.07
C TRP A 122 -0.52 -20.87 -4.30
N GLU A 123 0.24 -21.21 -3.28
CA GLU A 123 1.10 -20.24 -2.59
C GLU A 123 2.34 -19.98 -3.42
N PHE A 124 2.73 -18.72 -3.51
CA PHE A 124 3.96 -18.31 -4.18
C PHE A 124 4.58 -17.12 -3.47
N THR A 125 5.88 -16.94 -3.64
CA THR A 125 6.63 -15.81 -3.11
C THR A 125 7.38 -15.13 -4.22
N ASN A 126 7.18 -13.81 -4.33
CA ASN A 126 7.89 -12.96 -5.28
C ASN A 126 8.55 -11.79 -4.57
N ARG A 127 9.45 -11.13 -5.27
CA ARG A 127 10.04 -9.83 -4.88
C ARG A 127 9.62 -8.78 -5.87
N ILE A 128 9.27 -7.62 -5.36
CA ILE A 128 8.90 -6.46 -6.16
C ILE A 128 9.71 -5.25 -5.68
N LYS A 129 10.33 -4.54 -6.62
CA LYS A 129 11.03 -3.29 -6.36
C LYS A 129 10.12 -2.12 -6.68
N ILE A 130 9.87 -1.27 -5.70
CA ILE A 130 8.97 -0.14 -5.84
C ILE A 130 9.64 1.13 -5.34
N THR A 131 9.51 2.19 -6.12
CA THR A 131 9.87 3.55 -5.71
C THR A 131 8.60 4.37 -5.50
N ASN A 132 8.65 5.26 -4.52
CA ASN A 132 7.63 6.27 -4.30
C ASN A 132 8.32 7.65 -4.33
N LYS A 133 8.10 8.39 -5.41
CA LYS A 133 8.60 9.75 -5.61
C LYS A 133 7.41 10.70 -5.63
N ASP A 134 7.37 11.62 -4.69
CA ASP A 134 6.35 12.68 -4.61
C ASP A 134 4.90 12.17 -4.64
N GLY A 135 4.66 10.98 -4.06
CA GLY A 135 3.37 10.32 -4.04
C GLY A 135 3.07 9.46 -5.27
N GLU A 136 3.94 9.45 -6.26
CA GLU A 136 3.82 8.56 -7.42
C GLU A 136 4.54 7.23 -7.13
N ILE A 137 3.77 6.14 -7.18
CA ILE A 137 4.29 4.79 -6.96
C ILE A 137 4.61 4.14 -8.29
N ILE A 138 5.89 3.77 -8.46
CA ILE A 138 6.42 3.13 -9.66
C ILE A 138 7.00 1.77 -9.32
N ILE A 139 6.59 0.74 -10.04
CA ILE A 139 7.14 -0.61 -9.98
C ILE A 139 8.36 -0.64 -10.89
N GLU A 140 9.53 -0.83 -10.30
CA GLU A 140 10.80 -0.83 -11.03
C GLU A 140 11.19 -2.21 -11.54
N ASP A 141 10.88 -3.25 -10.77
CA ASP A 141 11.19 -4.62 -11.16
C ASP A 141 10.35 -5.63 -10.39
N ILE A 142 10.25 -6.84 -10.92
CA ILE A 142 9.61 -8.00 -10.30
C ILE A 142 10.38 -9.28 -10.65
N CYS A 143 10.49 -10.19 -9.68
CA CYS A 143 11.07 -11.51 -9.88
C CYS A 143 10.52 -12.54 -8.88
N ALA A 144 10.46 -13.79 -9.31
CA ALA A 144 10.16 -14.90 -8.42
C ALA A 144 11.31 -15.09 -7.41
N VAL A 145 10.96 -15.40 -6.17
CA VAL A 145 11.92 -15.92 -5.20
C VAL A 145 12.06 -17.41 -5.50
N LYS A 146 13.26 -17.81 -5.92
CA LYS A 146 13.54 -19.25 -6.08
C LYS A 146 13.63 -19.85 -4.68
N GLU A 147 12.79 -20.81 -4.41
CA GLU A 147 12.93 -21.71 -3.28
C GLU A 147 14.19 -22.56 -3.40
#